data_d6dd313436ab4e687b477ad880c0c858
#
_entry.id   d6dd313436ab4e687b477ad880c0c858
#
_cell.length_a   1.000
_cell.length_b   1.000
_cell.length_c   1.000
_cell.angle_alpha   90.00
_cell.angle_beta   90.00
_cell.angle_gamma   90.00
#
_symmetry.space_group_name_H-M   'P 1'
#
loop_
_entity.id
_entity.type
_entity.pdbx_description
1 polymer ?
#
loop_
_entity_poly.entity_id
_entity_poly.type
_entity_poly.pdbx_seq_one_letter_code
_entity_poly.pdbx_strand_id
1 'polypeptide(L)'
;MNSRLILIFAFFFTLLVTGQAQTRYHIVSIVTDDQAQWSVGAYGNRESITPNMDRLAREGAKFNNAFVTTPVCSPSRAAFLTGLYGTQVGITDYLTPDEGAAGKGLPKSALTWPQVLQRNGYRTALFGKYHLGTRPDFHPTQRGFDYFMGSQQGSFAPLNPRLEVNGQIVEVKGAGSDIVMDDAIRWIEANRDKQFAALIHFREPHTPYGPMPEEDTRLFRDLDPNVPNHHGLDVAQIKQWYREYYAAIHAVDRNLGKLLALLDSLNLSGKTIVMFQSDHGYNIGHHGIETKGNGHWVAGGVRGPKRPNMWDTSLRIPLLIRWPGVVRAGSVIDETVLNLDMFASVLGMLKIKTPPRVNQNGMDFSPLLRGEKTSNWRTEFFGQYDLHNLGLAYMRMLRTPEWKLVRHYHANELDELYDLQNDPGETKNLYRDERFRAVREQLQKRLEERMRAIDDPVLSLKTRP
;
A
#
# COMPACT_ATOMS: atom_id res chain seq x y z
N MET A 1 8.99 -9.82 89.59
CA MET A 1 8.27 -10.34 88.40
C MET A 1 8.26 -9.23 87.35
N ASN A 2 9.18 -9.24 86.45
CA ASN A 2 9.34 -8.21 85.42
C ASN A 2 8.77 -8.73 84.07
N SER A 3 7.63 -8.15 83.69
CA SER A 3 7.03 -8.39 82.38
C SER A 3 7.62 -7.44 81.34
N ARG A 4 8.41 -7.98 80.34
CA ARG A 4 8.90 -7.22 79.20
C ARG A 4 7.85 -7.28 78.09
N LEU A 5 7.35 -6.10 77.73
CA LEU A 5 6.47 -5.88 76.60
C LEU A 5 7.36 -5.81 75.34
N ILE A 6 7.16 -6.76 74.39
CA ILE A 6 7.82 -6.74 73.07
C ILE A 6 6.86 -6.05 72.08
N LEU A 7 7.20 -4.82 71.64
CA LEU A 7 6.51 -4.16 70.53
C LEU A 7 7.06 -4.69 69.20
N ILE A 8 6.20 -5.37 68.44
CA ILE A 8 6.49 -5.79 67.06
C ILE A 8 6.04 -4.66 66.15
N PHE A 9 7.00 -3.93 65.53
CA PHE A 9 6.74 -2.99 64.44
C PHE A 9 6.57 -3.76 63.14
N ALA A 10 5.33 -3.87 62.61
CA ALA A 10 5.06 -4.38 61.28
C ALA A 10 5.31 -3.26 60.25
N PHE A 11 6.41 -3.38 59.49
CA PHE A 11 6.69 -2.51 58.39
C PHE A 11 5.81 -2.95 57.18
N PHE A 12 4.75 -2.23 56.89
CA PHE A 12 3.98 -2.36 55.68
C PHE A 12 4.77 -1.76 54.49
N PHE A 13 5.41 -2.58 53.70
CA PHE A 13 6.02 -2.18 52.43
C PHE A 13 4.91 -2.09 51.36
N THR A 14 4.36 -0.91 51.14
CA THR A 14 3.46 -0.65 50.01
C THR A 14 4.31 -0.64 48.73
N LEU A 15 4.27 -1.75 47.99
CA LEU A 15 4.76 -1.79 46.60
C LEU A 15 3.86 -0.88 45.76
N LEU A 16 4.34 0.34 45.51
CA LEU A 16 3.80 1.19 44.45
C LEU A 16 4.16 0.51 43.09
N VAL A 17 3.22 -0.31 42.60
CA VAL A 17 3.24 -0.74 41.19
C VAL A 17 2.92 0.51 40.39
N THR A 18 3.97 1.23 39.98
CA THR A 18 3.85 2.26 38.94
C THR A 18 3.54 1.54 37.65
N GLY A 19 2.25 1.38 37.37
CA GLY A 19 1.81 0.96 36.04
C GLY A 19 2.35 1.98 35.04
N GLN A 20 3.37 1.59 34.26
CA GLN A 20 3.80 2.41 33.11
C GLN A 20 2.57 2.60 32.24
N ALA A 21 2.07 3.83 32.17
CA ALA A 21 1.00 4.18 31.25
C ALA A 21 1.46 3.78 29.85
N GLN A 22 0.76 2.85 29.22
CA GLN A 22 1.09 2.37 27.89
C GLN A 22 1.13 3.57 26.95
N THR A 23 2.27 3.81 26.32
CA THR A 23 2.40 4.87 25.32
C THR A 23 1.36 4.66 24.22
N ARG A 24 0.43 5.58 24.08
CA ARG A 24 -0.53 5.58 22.99
C ARG A 24 0.09 6.32 21.81
N TYR A 25 0.33 5.61 20.70
CA TYR A 25 0.91 6.18 19.50
C TYR A 25 -0.16 6.81 18.60
N HIS A 26 0.12 7.97 18.04
CA HIS A 26 -0.57 8.48 16.86
C HIS A 26 -0.18 7.64 15.64
N ILE A 27 -1.02 7.64 14.63
CA ILE A 27 -0.75 7.02 13.33
C ILE A 27 -0.73 8.09 12.25
N VAL A 28 0.31 8.10 11.43
CA VAL A 28 0.31 8.75 10.12
C VAL A 28 0.61 7.68 9.07
N SER A 29 -0.32 7.46 8.16
CA SER A 29 -0.19 6.50 7.06
C SER A 29 -0.20 7.24 5.73
N ILE A 30 0.89 7.13 4.99
CA ILE A 30 1.06 7.76 3.67
C ILE A 30 0.95 6.67 2.62
N VAL A 31 0.07 6.88 1.65
CA VAL A 31 -0.12 5.98 0.50
C VAL A 31 0.01 6.78 -0.78
N THR A 32 0.97 6.41 -1.62
CA THR A 32 1.12 6.93 -2.98
C THR A 32 0.33 6.10 -3.97
N ASP A 33 0.08 6.62 -5.15
CA ASP A 33 -0.63 5.98 -6.25
C ASP A 33 0.33 5.73 -7.41
N ASP A 34 0.51 4.47 -7.81
CA ASP A 34 1.45 4.09 -8.89
C ASP A 34 2.95 4.23 -8.54
N GLN A 35 3.35 4.18 -7.27
CA GLN A 35 4.78 4.26 -6.92
C GLN A 35 5.41 2.88 -6.77
N ALA A 36 6.26 2.52 -7.72
CA ALA A 36 7.02 1.28 -7.66
C ALA A 36 8.13 1.30 -6.61
N GLN A 37 8.45 0.14 -6.03
CA GLN A 37 9.57 0.01 -5.08
C GLN A 37 10.90 0.43 -5.71
N TRP A 38 11.13 0.08 -6.98
CA TRP A 38 12.35 0.41 -7.71
C TRP A 38 12.58 1.92 -7.89
N SER A 39 11.58 2.76 -7.65
CA SER A 39 11.68 4.22 -7.82
C SER A 39 12.12 4.98 -6.57
N VAL A 40 12.48 4.31 -5.48
CA VAL A 40 12.84 4.94 -4.19
C VAL A 40 14.33 4.75 -3.87
N GLY A 41 15.00 5.79 -3.42
CA GLY A 41 16.43 5.77 -3.08
C GLY A 41 16.81 4.69 -2.07
N ALA A 42 16.02 4.51 -0.99
CA ALA A 42 16.23 3.48 0.02
C ALA A 42 16.23 2.04 -0.54
N TYR A 43 15.69 1.81 -1.73
CA TYR A 43 15.72 0.53 -2.44
C TYR A 43 16.77 0.48 -3.55
N GLY A 44 17.68 1.46 -3.60
CA GLY A 44 18.86 1.45 -4.49
C GLY A 44 18.73 2.32 -5.73
N ASN A 45 17.63 3.04 -5.94
CA ASN A 45 17.54 4.01 -7.02
C ASN A 45 18.41 5.23 -6.72
N ARG A 46 19.36 5.54 -7.61
CA ARG A 46 20.28 6.69 -7.45
C ARG A 46 19.84 7.92 -8.25
N GLU A 47 18.84 7.77 -9.11
CA GLU A 47 18.34 8.82 -10.01
C GLU A 47 17.11 9.52 -9.42
N SER A 48 16.32 8.79 -8.64
CA SER A 48 15.18 9.34 -7.91
C SER A 48 15.64 10.02 -6.63
N ILE A 49 15.26 11.28 -6.46
CA ILE A 49 15.66 12.11 -5.31
C ILE A 49 14.58 12.00 -4.24
N THR A 50 14.80 11.12 -3.26
CA THR A 50 13.83 10.79 -2.19
C THR A 50 14.43 10.90 -0.78
N PRO A 51 15.05 12.02 -0.39
CA PRO A 51 15.80 12.14 0.86
C PRO A 51 14.94 11.92 2.12
N ASN A 52 13.65 12.26 2.10
CA ASN A 52 12.74 12.10 3.24
C ASN A 52 12.21 10.67 3.37
N MET A 53 11.92 9.98 2.26
CA MET A 53 11.63 8.53 2.25
C MET A 53 12.87 7.76 2.75
N ASP A 54 14.07 8.15 2.29
CA ASP A 54 15.32 7.54 2.74
C ASP A 54 15.61 7.83 4.22
N ARG A 55 15.26 9.03 4.71
CA ARG A 55 15.28 9.36 6.14
C ARG A 55 14.36 8.42 6.93
N LEU A 56 13.13 8.22 6.44
CA LEU A 56 12.17 7.33 7.10
C LEU A 56 12.70 5.88 7.18
N ALA A 57 13.36 5.38 6.12
CA ALA A 57 14.01 4.08 6.13
C ALA A 57 15.16 4.00 7.12
N ARG A 58 16.00 5.05 7.21
CA ARG A 58 17.12 5.10 8.16
C ARG A 58 16.66 5.21 9.62
N GLU A 59 15.57 5.92 9.89
CA GLU A 59 15.02 6.08 11.25
C GLU A 59 14.08 4.94 11.67
N GLY A 60 13.68 4.07 10.75
CA GLY A 60 12.71 3.00 10.95
C GLY A 60 13.15 1.67 10.37
N ALA A 61 12.19 0.95 9.80
CA ALA A 61 12.37 -0.31 9.08
C ALA A 61 12.01 -0.15 7.61
N LYS A 62 12.76 -0.84 6.75
CA LYS A 62 12.51 -1.04 5.33
C LYS A 62 12.14 -2.49 5.09
N PHE A 63 11.05 -2.75 4.36
CA PHE A 63 10.64 -4.08 3.95
C PHE A 63 11.08 -4.37 2.52
N ASN A 64 11.91 -5.38 2.31
CA ASN A 64 12.38 -5.76 0.98
C ASN A 64 11.32 -6.48 0.16
N ASN A 65 10.42 -7.22 0.83
CA ASN A 65 9.40 -8.07 0.21
C ASN A 65 7.99 -7.66 0.63
N ALA A 66 7.61 -6.42 0.33
CA ALA A 66 6.24 -5.93 0.50
C ALA A 66 5.48 -5.99 -0.82
N PHE A 67 4.29 -6.62 -0.83
CA PHE A 67 3.49 -6.83 -2.02
C PHE A 67 2.03 -6.47 -1.82
N VAL A 68 1.35 -6.19 -2.93
CA VAL A 68 -0.11 -6.13 -2.98
C VAL A 68 -0.66 -7.44 -3.54
N THR A 69 -1.90 -7.76 -3.19
CA THR A 69 -2.57 -8.98 -3.68
C THR A 69 -3.29 -8.76 -5.00
N THR A 70 -3.52 -7.51 -5.38
CA THR A 70 -4.12 -7.10 -6.65
C THR A 70 -3.42 -5.85 -7.16
N PRO A 71 -2.80 -5.88 -8.35
CA PRO A 71 -1.97 -4.77 -8.84
C PRO A 71 -2.79 -3.67 -9.52
N VAL A 72 -3.82 -3.16 -8.83
CA VAL A 72 -4.65 -2.02 -9.29
C VAL A 72 -5.32 -1.32 -8.10
N CYS A 73 -5.62 -0.02 -8.25
CA CYS A 73 -5.94 0.91 -7.17
C CYS A 73 -7.07 0.44 -6.23
N SER A 74 -8.33 0.31 -6.72
CA SER A 74 -9.49 0.09 -5.83
C SER A 74 -9.41 -1.21 -5.03
N PRO A 75 -9.13 -2.40 -5.62
CA PRO A 75 -9.01 -3.63 -4.82
C PRO A 75 -7.81 -3.61 -3.88
N SER A 76 -6.69 -2.98 -4.26
CA SER A 76 -5.54 -2.84 -3.36
C SER A 76 -5.86 -1.95 -2.15
N ARG A 77 -6.54 -0.81 -2.38
CA ARG A 77 -6.99 0.09 -1.30
C ARG A 77 -8.04 -0.55 -0.40
N ALA A 78 -8.94 -1.36 -0.96
CA ALA A 78 -9.88 -2.16 -0.18
C ALA A 78 -9.15 -3.17 0.71
N ALA A 79 -8.18 -3.91 0.15
CA ALA A 79 -7.36 -4.87 0.89
C ALA A 79 -6.58 -4.19 2.04
N PHE A 80 -5.94 -3.05 1.78
CA PHE A 80 -5.25 -2.24 2.77
C PHE A 80 -6.13 -1.82 3.95
N LEU A 81 -7.37 -1.40 3.69
CA LEU A 81 -8.26 -0.95 4.75
C LEU A 81 -8.93 -2.10 5.51
N THR A 82 -9.19 -3.23 4.87
CA THR A 82 -10.07 -4.29 5.41
C THR A 82 -9.37 -5.60 5.74
N GLY A 83 -8.19 -5.87 5.17
CA GLY A 83 -7.56 -7.19 5.24
C GLY A 83 -8.28 -8.27 4.42
N LEU A 84 -9.13 -7.88 3.44
CA LEU A 84 -9.91 -8.77 2.60
C LEU A 84 -9.44 -8.71 1.14
N TYR A 85 -9.54 -9.84 0.44
CA TYR A 85 -9.32 -9.87 -1.00
C TYR A 85 -10.40 -9.13 -1.78
N GLY A 86 -10.08 -8.64 -2.97
CA GLY A 86 -11.00 -7.90 -3.83
C GLY A 86 -12.29 -8.68 -4.14
N THR A 87 -12.20 -9.99 -4.37
CA THR A 87 -13.38 -10.87 -4.60
C THR A 87 -14.30 -10.95 -3.38
N GLN A 88 -13.75 -10.88 -2.16
CA GLN A 88 -14.55 -10.95 -0.92
C GLN A 88 -15.31 -9.65 -0.63
N VAL A 89 -14.91 -8.54 -1.24
CA VAL A 89 -15.58 -7.22 -1.10
C VAL A 89 -16.27 -6.78 -2.39
N GLY A 90 -16.21 -7.59 -3.47
CA GLY A 90 -16.83 -7.28 -4.76
C GLY A 90 -16.13 -6.15 -5.55
N ILE A 91 -14.86 -5.85 -5.22
CA ILE A 91 -14.05 -4.84 -5.89
C ILE A 91 -12.83 -5.54 -6.48
N THR A 92 -12.89 -5.95 -7.74
CA THR A 92 -11.87 -6.79 -8.39
C THR A 92 -11.05 -6.06 -9.45
N ASP A 93 -11.51 -4.86 -9.87
CA ASP A 93 -10.81 -3.93 -10.76
C ASP A 93 -10.94 -2.50 -10.22
N TYR A 94 -10.28 -1.51 -10.85
CA TYR A 94 -10.48 -0.11 -10.48
C TYR A 94 -11.92 0.31 -10.75
N LEU A 95 -12.50 1.03 -9.81
CA LEU A 95 -13.87 1.53 -9.94
C LEU A 95 -13.90 2.72 -10.89
N THR A 96 -14.67 2.59 -11.96
CA THR A 96 -14.96 3.72 -12.84
C THR A 96 -16.00 4.66 -12.23
N PRO A 97 -16.10 5.92 -12.69
CA PRO A 97 -17.17 6.82 -12.25
C PRO A 97 -18.57 6.23 -12.44
N ASP A 98 -18.81 5.52 -13.57
CA ASP A 98 -20.10 4.89 -13.87
C ASP A 98 -20.42 3.72 -12.92
N GLU A 99 -19.45 2.89 -12.60
CA GLU A 99 -19.61 1.83 -11.60
C GLU A 99 -19.88 2.38 -10.21
N GLY A 100 -19.17 3.46 -9.83
CA GLY A 100 -19.44 4.18 -8.58
C GLY A 100 -20.87 4.73 -8.54
N ALA A 101 -21.32 5.37 -9.61
CA ALA A 101 -22.69 5.86 -9.75
C ALA A 101 -23.73 4.74 -9.73
N ALA A 102 -23.42 3.57 -10.33
CA ALA A 102 -24.23 2.37 -10.30
C ALA A 102 -24.30 1.70 -8.92
N GLY A 103 -23.50 2.15 -7.95
CA GLY A 103 -23.51 1.65 -6.56
C GLY A 103 -22.46 0.60 -6.26
N LYS A 104 -21.41 0.46 -7.05
CA LYS A 104 -20.23 -0.31 -6.67
C LYS A 104 -19.35 0.50 -5.70
N GLY A 105 -18.89 -0.15 -4.65
CA GLY A 105 -18.02 0.46 -3.65
C GLY A 105 -17.81 -0.47 -2.47
N LEU A 106 -17.04 -0.01 -1.48
CA LEU A 106 -16.70 -0.81 -0.31
C LEU A 106 -17.94 -1.12 0.54
N PRO A 107 -18.37 -2.39 0.65
CA PRO A 107 -19.63 -2.74 1.30
C PRO A 107 -19.57 -2.44 2.81
N LYS A 108 -20.72 -2.08 3.41
CA LYS A 108 -20.83 -1.77 4.84
C LYS A 108 -20.43 -2.95 5.75
N SER A 109 -20.53 -4.16 5.27
CA SER A 109 -20.11 -5.39 5.96
C SER A 109 -18.59 -5.53 6.09
N ALA A 110 -17.82 -4.89 5.22
CA ALA A 110 -16.36 -4.90 5.29
C ALA A 110 -15.88 -3.86 6.33
N LEU A 111 -15.49 -4.33 7.50
CA LEU A 111 -14.93 -3.48 8.55
C LEU A 111 -13.55 -2.97 8.13
N THR A 112 -13.30 -1.68 8.35
CA THR A 112 -12.00 -1.07 8.08
C THR A 112 -11.21 -0.85 9.39
N TRP A 113 -9.86 -0.89 9.32
CA TRP A 113 -9.07 -0.61 10.52
C TRP A 113 -9.25 0.84 11.05
N PRO A 114 -9.49 1.90 10.23
CA PRO A 114 -9.86 3.22 10.75
C PRO A 114 -11.16 3.21 11.57
N GLN A 115 -12.18 2.40 11.18
CA GLN A 115 -13.38 2.24 12.01
C GLN A 115 -13.07 1.62 13.38
N VAL A 116 -12.13 0.67 13.44
CA VAL A 116 -11.70 0.09 14.71
C VAL A 116 -10.98 1.14 15.56
N LEU A 117 -10.10 1.94 14.96
CA LEU A 117 -9.41 3.03 15.66
C LEU A 117 -10.38 4.08 16.20
N GLN A 118 -11.37 4.50 15.39
CA GLN A 118 -12.40 5.46 15.79
C GLN A 118 -13.18 4.96 17.02
N ARG A 119 -13.58 3.67 17.00
CA ARG A 119 -14.25 3.02 18.16
C ARG A 119 -13.36 2.92 19.41
N ASN A 120 -12.03 3.03 19.25
CA ASN A 120 -11.05 3.05 20.33
C ASN A 120 -10.58 4.47 20.69
N GLY A 121 -11.36 5.50 20.29
CA GLY A 121 -11.16 6.90 20.70
C GLY A 121 -10.13 7.68 19.87
N TYR A 122 -9.71 7.16 18.72
CA TYR A 122 -8.89 7.92 17.79
C TYR A 122 -9.73 8.91 16.99
N ARG A 123 -9.23 10.12 16.82
CA ARG A 123 -9.69 11.02 15.75
C ARG A 123 -9.09 10.53 14.45
N THR A 124 -9.90 10.38 13.42
CA THR A 124 -9.50 9.77 12.16
C THR A 124 -9.74 10.69 11.00
N ALA A 125 -8.79 10.78 10.07
CA ALA A 125 -8.92 11.62 8.88
C ALA A 125 -8.34 10.92 7.65
N LEU A 126 -8.94 11.21 6.49
CA LEU A 126 -8.43 10.82 5.18
C LEU A 126 -8.26 12.07 4.32
N PHE A 127 -7.08 12.22 3.72
CA PHE A 127 -6.72 13.29 2.81
C PHE A 127 -6.35 12.71 1.45
N GLY A 128 -6.87 13.29 0.36
CA GLY A 128 -6.54 12.92 -1.01
C GLY A 128 -7.43 11.84 -1.60
N LYS A 129 -6.82 10.81 -2.23
CA LYS A 129 -7.54 9.79 -3.02
C LYS A 129 -8.17 8.70 -2.15
N TYR A 130 -9.49 8.50 -2.31
CA TYR A 130 -10.20 7.38 -1.67
C TYR A 130 -10.40 6.16 -2.59
N HIS A 131 -11.11 6.34 -3.69
CA HIS A 131 -11.34 5.36 -4.77
C HIS A 131 -12.06 4.05 -4.39
N LEU A 132 -12.99 4.10 -3.43
CA LEU A 132 -13.75 2.93 -2.96
C LEU A 132 -15.27 3.15 -3.00
N GLY A 133 -15.74 3.93 -3.98
CA GLY A 133 -17.13 4.25 -4.24
C GLY A 133 -17.46 5.72 -4.05
N THR A 134 -18.49 6.19 -4.77
CA THR A 134 -18.84 7.62 -4.84
C THR A 134 -20.21 7.95 -4.27
N ARG A 135 -21.04 6.92 -3.95
CA ARG A 135 -22.34 7.15 -3.32
C ARG A 135 -22.17 7.52 -1.84
N PRO A 136 -23.14 8.23 -1.24
CA PRO A 136 -23.09 8.65 0.16
C PRO A 136 -22.78 7.51 1.14
N ASP A 137 -23.29 6.30 0.88
CA ASP A 137 -23.04 5.11 1.71
C ASP A 137 -21.57 4.66 1.75
N PHE A 138 -20.81 4.99 0.73
CA PHE A 138 -19.38 4.66 0.61
C PHE A 138 -18.47 5.80 1.02
N HIS A 139 -19.03 6.98 1.32
CA HIS A 139 -18.25 8.16 1.69
C HIS A 139 -17.29 7.86 2.85
N PRO A 140 -16.05 8.38 2.82
CA PRO A 140 -15.05 8.10 3.86
C PRO A 140 -15.57 8.30 5.29
N THR A 141 -16.41 9.32 5.53
CA THR A 141 -17.01 9.55 6.84
C THR A 141 -17.98 8.47 7.31
N GLN A 142 -18.47 7.61 6.40
CA GLN A 142 -19.24 6.41 6.73
C GLN A 142 -18.35 5.17 6.88
N ARG A 143 -17.05 5.31 6.62
CA ARG A 143 -16.07 4.22 6.57
C ARG A 143 -14.94 4.36 7.59
N GLY A 144 -15.17 5.11 8.66
CA GLY A 144 -14.27 5.22 9.80
C GLY A 144 -13.37 6.46 9.81
N PHE A 145 -13.77 7.51 9.11
CA PHE A 145 -13.07 8.79 9.15
C PHE A 145 -13.97 9.88 9.71
N ASP A 146 -13.49 10.65 10.68
CA ASP A 146 -14.19 11.83 11.22
C ASP A 146 -14.07 13.03 10.28
N TYR A 147 -13.02 13.04 9.44
CA TYR A 147 -12.72 14.11 8.50
C TYR A 147 -12.31 13.54 7.15
N PHE A 148 -12.75 14.18 6.09
CA PHE A 148 -12.33 13.88 4.72
C PHE A 148 -12.09 15.17 3.93
N MET A 149 -10.95 15.24 3.25
CA MET A 149 -10.65 16.21 2.21
C MET A 149 -9.96 15.50 1.05
N GLY A 150 -10.52 15.58 -0.17
CA GLY A 150 -9.92 14.90 -1.31
C GLY A 150 -10.90 14.53 -2.42
N SER A 151 -10.66 13.39 -3.06
CA SER A 151 -11.50 12.86 -4.12
C SER A 151 -11.94 11.43 -3.83
N GLN A 152 -13.25 11.18 -3.94
CA GLN A 152 -13.79 9.82 -3.93
C GLN A 152 -13.51 9.08 -5.25
N GLN A 153 -13.13 9.81 -6.31
CA GLN A 153 -12.80 9.28 -7.64
C GLN A 153 -11.40 8.65 -7.70
N GLY A 154 -11.14 7.94 -8.81
CA GLY A 154 -9.87 7.26 -9.07
C GLY A 154 -8.68 8.18 -9.29
N SER A 155 -8.91 9.41 -9.66
CA SER A 155 -7.85 10.41 -9.86
C SER A 155 -8.44 11.83 -9.81
N PHE A 156 -7.56 12.82 -9.73
CA PHE A 156 -7.88 14.25 -9.86
C PHE A 156 -6.72 14.95 -10.59
N ALA A 157 -6.91 16.19 -11.02
CA ALA A 157 -5.87 16.94 -11.72
C ALA A 157 -4.65 17.18 -10.82
N PRO A 158 -3.40 17.03 -11.33
CA PRO A 158 -2.20 17.31 -10.54
C PRO A 158 -2.03 18.78 -10.16
N LEU A 159 -2.63 19.68 -10.96
CA LEU A 159 -2.64 21.13 -10.70
C LEU A 159 -4.09 21.64 -10.69
N ASN A 160 -4.41 22.49 -9.73
CA ASN A 160 -5.76 23.08 -9.53
C ASN A 160 -6.86 22.01 -9.48
N PRO A 161 -6.73 20.97 -8.63
CA PRO A 161 -7.67 19.88 -8.59
C PRO A 161 -9.06 20.32 -8.10
N ARG A 162 -10.09 19.61 -8.55
CA ARG A 162 -11.42 19.66 -7.92
C ARG A 162 -11.48 18.63 -6.82
N LEU A 163 -11.58 19.09 -5.58
CA LEU A 163 -11.58 18.26 -4.38
C LEU A 163 -12.79 18.57 -3.52
N GLU A 164 -13.21 17.60 -2.74
CA GLU A 164 -14.16 17.82 -1.65
C GLU A 164 -13.44 18.47 -0.49
N VAL A 165 -13.93 19.64 -0.09
CA VAL A 165 -13.46 20.39 1.08
C VAL A 165 -14.71 20.80 1.88
N ASN A 166 -14.76 20.39 3.15
CA ASN A 166 -15.92 20.64 4.03
C ASN A 166 -17.28 20.19 3.42
N GLY A 167 -17.28 19.04 2.74
CA GLY A 167 -18.47 18.47 2.12
C GLY A 167 -18.89 19.10 0.79
N GLN A 168 -18.08 20.02 0.23
CA GLN A 168 -18.33 20.66 -1.05
C GLN A 168 -17.21 20.41 -2.04
N ILE A 169 -17.54 20.08 -3.29
CA ILE A 169 -16.56 19.92 -4.36
C ILE A 169 -16.21 21.31 -4.94
N VAL A 170 -14.96 21.72 -4.71
CA VAL A 170 -14.44 23.02 -5.15
C VAL A 170 -13.12 22.83 -5.92
N GLU A 171 -12.82 23.79 -6.80
CA GLU A 171 -11.48 23.88 -7.41
C GLU A 171 -10.52 24.55 -6.41
N VAL A 172 -9.43 23.87 -6.09
CA VAL A 172 -8.40 24.38 -5.18
C VAL A 172 -7.17 24.75 -5.99
N LYS A 173 -6.67 25.97 -5.85
CA LYS A 173 -5.49 26.45 -6.60
C LYS A 173 -4.19 25.86 -6.02
N GLY A 174 -3.31 25.39 -6.89
CA GLY A 174 -1.99 24.85 -6.55
C GLY A 174 -1.79 23.39 -6.96
N ALA A 175 -0.64 22.84 -6.58
CA ALA A 175 -0.32 21.43 -6.82
C ALA A 175 -1.11 20.52 -5.88
N GLY A 176 -1.65 19.42 -6.42
CA GLY A 176 -2.50 18.49 -5.67
C GLY A 176 -1.79 17.90 -4.45
N SER A 177 -0.53 17.52 -4.59
CA SER A 177 0.28 16.99 -3.48
C SER A 177 0.47 17.97 -2.35
N ASP A 178 0.71 19.26 -2.66
CA ASP A 178 0.85 20.31 -1.65
C ASP A 178 -0.47 20.56 -0.94
N ILE A 179 -1.58 20.69 -1.70
CA ILE A 179 -2.93 20.91 -1.15
C ILE A 179 -3.30 19.80 -0.16
N VAL A 180 -3.08 18.55 -0.54
CA VAL A 180 -3.39 17.37 0.31
C VAL A 180 -2.55 17.38 1.59
N MET A 181 -1.25 17.66 1.48
CA MET A 181 -0.37 17.72 2.65
C MET A 181 -0.65 18.92 3.54
N ASP A 182 -0.85 20.09 2.98
CA ASP A 182 -1.10 21.31 3.76
C ASP A 182 -2.41 21.21 4.57
N ASP A 183 -3.43 20.51 4.03
CA ASP A 183 -4.65 20.26 4.78
C ASP A 183 -4.44 19.23 5.89
N ALA A 184 -3.67 18.16 5.62
CA ALA A 184 -3.28 17.18 6.62
C ALA A 184 -2.49 17.83 7.78
N ILE A 185 -1.56 18.72 7.48
CA ILE A 185 -0.78 19.50 8.45
C ILE A 185 -1.71 20.31 9.34
N ARG A 186 -2.60 21.12 8.76
CA ARG A 186 -3.59 21.93 9.53
C ARG A 186 -4.45 21.06 10.44
N TRP A 187 -4.90 19.91 9.94
CA TRP A 187 -5.73 19.00 10.74
C TRP A 187 -4.93 18.35 11.88
N ILE A 188 -3.68 17.95 11.65
CA ILE A 188 -2.80 17.38 12.69
C ILE A 188 -2.54 18.42 13.79
N GLU A 189 -2.23 19.67 13.43
CA GLU A 189 -2.05 20.77 14.38
C GLU A 189 -3.30 21.00 15.25
N ALA A 190 -4.48 21.01 14.64
CA ALA A 190 -5.75 21.19 15.34
C ALA A 190 -6.13 20.01 16.24
N ASN A 191 -5.54 18.82 16.01
CA ASN A 191 -5.82 17.61 16.80
C ASN A 191 -4.61 17.09 17.60
N ARG A 192 -3.52 17.88 17.72
CA ARG A 192 -2.27 17.48 18.36
C ARG A 192 -2.42 16.97 19.81
N ASP A 193 -3.44 17.44 20.52
CA ASP A 193 -3.72 17.06 21.91
C ASP A 193 -4.65 15.85 22.02
N LYS A 194 -5.09 15.28 20.89
CA LYS A 194 -5.94 14.09 20.80
C LYS A 194 -5.18 12.91 20.23
N GLN A 195 -5.60 11.70 20.56
CA GLN A 195 -5.09 10.53 19.86
C GLN A 195 -5.65 10.53 18.43
N PHE A 196 -4.78 10.46 17.40
CA PHE A 196 -5.22 10.55 16.01
C PHE A 196 -4.61 9.50 15.09
N ALA A 197 -5.33 9.26 13.99
CA ALA A 197 -4.87 8.53 12.82
C ALA A 197 -5.15 9.35 11.57
N ALA A 198 -4.11 9.85 10.90
CA ALA A 198 -4.17 10.61 9.67
C ALA A 198 -3.71 9.75 8.50
N LEU A 199 -4.59 9.49 7.52
CA LEU A 199 -4.27 8.79 6.29
C LEU A 199 -4.13 9.81 5.17
N ILE A 200 -2.95 9.89 4.57
CA ILE A 200 -2.59 10.84 3.53
C ILE A 200 -2.35 10.07 2.25
N HIS A 201 -3.33 10.07 1.36
CA HIS A 201 -3.35 9.29 0.13
C HIS A 201 -3.11 10.21 -1.07
N PHE A 202 -1.86 10.32 -1.48
CA PHE A 202 -1.49 11.11 -2.64
C PHE A 202 -2.05 10.48 -3.93
N ARG A 203 -2.30 11.33 -4.92
CA ARG A 203 -2.53 10.92 -6.29
C ARG A 203 -1.20 10.63 -7.00
N GLU A 204 -0.15 11.33 -6.64
CA GLU A 204 1.18 11.21 -7.25
C GLU A 204 1.84 9.88 -6.84
N PRO A 205 2.62 9.27 -7.78
CA PRO A 205 2.95 9.70 -9.14
C PRO A 205 2.02 9.18 -10.26
N HIS A 206 0.74 8.91 -10.04
CA HIS A 206 -0.19 8.44 -11.07
C HIS A 206 -0.22 9.35 -12.32
N THR A 207 -0.39 8.76 -13.50
CA THR A 207 -0.53 9.49 -14.77
C THR A 207 -1.78 10.41 -14.84
N PRO A 208 -1.72 11.55 -15.53
CA PRO A 208 -0.52 12.19 -16.09
C PRO A 208 0.44 12.58 -14.96
N TYR A 209 1.75 12.39 -15.13
CA TYR A 209 2.75 12.66 -14.08
C TYR A 209 2.86 14.14 -13.71
N GLY A 210 2.45 15.02 -14.59
CA GLY A 210 2.46 16.47 -14.40
C GLY A 210 1.19 17.16 -14.91
N PRO A 211 1.17 18.51 -14.81
CA PRO A 211 2.29 19.38 -14.42
C PRO A 211 2.60 19.33 -12.92
N MET A 212 3.89 19.38 -12.58
CA MET A 212 4.41 19.51 -11.22
C MET A 212 5.04 20.89 -11.00
N PRO A 213 5.20 21.34 -9.74
CA PRO A 213 5.93 22.57 -9.42
C PRO A 213 7.33 22.61 -10.03
N GLU A 214 7.81 23.80 -10.39
CA GLU A 214 9.13 23.99 -10.99
C GLU A 214 10.27 23.50 -10.06
N GLU A 215 10.10 23.66 -8.75
CA GLU A 215 11.06 23.16 -7.76
C GLU A 215 11.26 21.64 -7.82
N ASP A 216 10.25 20.89 -8.26
CA ASP A 216 10.30 19.44 -8.40
C ASP A 216 10.80 19.03 -9.81
N THR A 217 10.34 19.72 -10.87
CA THR A 217 10.68 19.37 -12.26
C THR A 217 12.09 19.74 -12.67
N ARG A 218 12.62 20.87 -12.17
CA ARG A 218 13.97 21.35 -12.52
C ARG A 218 15.08 20.36 -12.18
N LEU A 219 14.88 19.54 -11.14
CA LEU A 219 15.88 18.57 -10.65
C LEU A 219 16.12 17.43 -11.66
N PHE A 220 15.18 17.17 -12.55
CA PHE A 220 15.22 16.05 -13.48
C PHE A 220 15.27 16.49 -14.94
N ARG A 221 15.31 17.79 -15.24
CA ARG A 221 15.25 18.33 -16.61
C ARG A 221 16.36 17.76 -17.50
N ASP A 222 17.58 17.70 -16.98
CA ASP A 222 18.76 17.27 -17.72
C ASP A 222 19.16 15.82 -17.38
N LEU A 223 18.33 15.10 -16.61
CA LEU A 223 18.60 13.71 -16.29
C LEU A 223 18.52 12.84 -17.55
N ASP A 224 19.53 12.01 -17.76
CA ASP A 224 19.50 10.91 -18.72
C ASP A 224 19.26 9.58 -17.99
N PRO A 225 17.98 9.20 -17.70
CA PRO A 225 17.71 8.08 -16.85
C PRO A 225 18.03 6.74 -17.51
N ASN A 226 18.44 5.78 -16.67
CA ASN A 226 18.53 4.38 -17.06
C ASN A 226 17.13 3.81 -17.24
N VAL A 227 16.84 3.27 -18.40
CA VAL A 227 15.53 2.71 -18.73
C VAL A 227 15.61 1.21 -18.96
N PRO A 228 14.50 0.46 -18.82
CA PRO A 228 14.50 -0.98 -19.08
C PRO A 228 14.98 -1.31 -20.50
N ASN A 229 15.82 -2.33 -20.61
CA ASN A 229 16.26 -2.85 -21.92
C ASN A 229 15.18 -3.81 -22.47
N HIS A 230 14.22 -3.28 -23.21
CA HIS A 230 13.20 -4.07 -23.88
C HIS A 230 13.15 -3.68 -25.36
N HIS A 231 13.13 -4.68 -26.24
CA HIS A 231 13.06 -4.45 -27.68
C HIS A 231 11.82 -3.66 -28.09
N GLY A 232 11.99 -2.68 -28.95
CA GLY A 232 10.90 -1.90 -29.54
C GLY A 232 10.40 -0.71 -28.68
N LEU A 233 11.05 -0.40 -27.56
CA LEU A 233 10.73 0.80 -26.81
C LEU A 233 11.17 2.07 -27.56
N ASP A 234 10.33 3.11 -27.53
CA ASP A 234 10.75 4.47 -27.80
C ASP A 234 11.52 5.00 -26.58
N VAL A 235 12.84 4.85 -26.62
CA VAL A 235 13.73 5.18 -25.50
C VAL A 235 13.62 6.66 -25.12
N ALA A 236 13.43 7.56 -26.10
CA ALA A 236 13.32 9.00 -25.81
C ALA A 236 12.03 9.31 -25.02
N GLN A 237 10.92 8.72 -25.43
CA GLN A 237 9.64 8.84 -24.72
C GLN A 237 9.71 8.22 -23.32
N ILE A 238 10.31 7.04 -23.18
CA ILE A 238 10.46 6.39 -21.87
C ILE A 238 11.31 7.24 -20.93
N LYS A 239 12.43 7.80 -21.41
CA LYS A 239 13.27 8.71 -20.63
C LYS A 239 12.53 9.98 -20.20
N GLN A 240 11.66 10.53 -21.05
CA GLN A 240 10.79 11.64 -20.68
C GLN A 240 9.85 11.26 -19.56
N TRP A 241 9.16 10.12 -19.64
CA TRP A 241 8.27 9.64 -18.60
C TRP A 241 8.99 9.39 -17.27
N TYR A 242 10.23 8.89 -17.29
CA TYR A 242 11.04 8.73 -16.09
C TYR A 242 11.32 10.07 -15.40
N ARG A 243 11.69 11.12 -16.17
CA ARG A 243 11.89 12.47 -15.60
C ARG A 243 10.63 13.03 -14.94
N GLU A 244 9.51 12.90 -15.62
CA GLU A 244 8.20 13.36 -15.13
C GLU A 244 7.75 12.56 -13.90
N TYR A 245 7.94 11.24 -13.92
CA TYR A 245 7.61 10.34 -12.81
C TYR A 245 8.47 10.62 -11.58
N TYR A 246 9.77 10.83 -11.75
CA TYR A 246 10.65 11.21 -10.64
C TYR A 246 10.33 12.60 -10.07
N ALA A 247 9.93 13.54 -10.90
CA ALA A 247 9.47 14.86 -10.43
C ALA A 247 8.20 14.74 -9.57
N ALA A 248 7.25 13.90 -9.98
CA ALA A 248 6.04 13.64 -9.20
C ALA A 248 6.35 12.91 -7.86
N ILE A 249 7.31 11.99 -7.85
CA ILE A 249 7.78 11.33 -6.61
C ILE A 249 8.48 12.35 -5.71
N HIS A 250 9.31 13.24 -6.25
CA HIS A 250 10.00 14.26 -5.47
C HIS A 250 9.01 15.21 -4.80
N ALA A 251 7.91 15.58 -5.47
CA ALA A 251 6.85 16.38 -4.88
C ALA A 251 6.22 15.69 -3.64
N VAL A 252 6.01 14.39 -3.70
CA VAL A 252 5.57 13.60 -2.52
C VAL A 252 6.63 13.59 -1.43
N ASP A 253 7.90 13.35 -1.80
CA ASP A 253 9.02 13.30 -0.84
C ASP A 253 9.21 14.64 -0.12
N ARG A 254 9.13 15.76 -0.85
CA ARG A 254 9.19 17.12 -0.29
C ARG A 254 8.05 17.34 0.72
N ASN A 255 6.85 16.90 0.41
CA ASN A 255 5.70 16.98 1.30
C ASN A 255 5.84 16.05 2.52
N LEU A 256 6.41 14.86 2.37
CA LEU A 256 6.81 14.03 3.52
C LEU A 256 7.79 14.77 4.43
N GLY A 257 8.74 15.53 3.86
CA GLY A 257 9.66 16.38 4.62
C GLY A 257 8.94 17.44 5.47
N LYS A 258 7.93 18.13 4.90
CA LYS A 258 7.08 19.09 5.65
C LYS A 258 6.40 18.41 6.84
N LEU A 259 5.83 17.22 6.63
CA LEU A 259 5.15 16.46 7.67
C LEU A 259 6.11 16.05 8.80
N LEU A 260 7.29 15.51 8.46
CA LEU A 260 8.28 15.11 9.46
C LEU A 260 8.74 16.30 10.29
N ALA A 261 8.99 17.46 9.66
CA ALA A 261 9.35 18.70 10.33
C ALA A 261 8.22 19.20 11.27
N LEU A 262 6.95 19.09 10.85
CA LEU A 262 5.81 19.39 11.71
C LEU A 262 5.80 18.50 12.97
N LEU A 263 5.93 17.19 12.80
CA LEU A 263 5.94 16.25 13.94
C LEU A 263 7.09 16.57 14.92
N ASP A 264 8.26 16.96 14.40
CA ASP A 264 9.40 17.39 15.21
C ASP A 264 9.05 18.67 15.99
N SER A 265 8.51 19.70 15.33
CA SER A 265 8.17 21.00 15.94
C SER A 265 7.08 20.90 17.01
N LEU A 266 6.15 19.97 16.85
CA LEU A 266 5.07 19.70 17.81
C LEU A 266 5.46 18.73 18.94
N ASN A 267 6.72 18.24 18.96
CA ASN A 267 7.19 17.18 19.87
C ASN A 267 6.34 15.90 19.77
N LEU A 268 5.84 15.58 18.56
CA LEU A 268 5.05 14.38 18.28
C LEU A 268 5.87 13.24 17.68
N SER A 269 7.09 13.49 17.20
CA SER A 269 7.94 12.48 16.54
C SER A 269 8.18 11.24 17.39
N GLY A 270 8.37 11.39 18.70
CA GLY A 270 8.61 10.27 19.62
C GLY A 270 7.36 9.42 19.95
N LYS A 271 6.18 9.84 19.53
CA LYS A 271 4.90 9.16 19.82
C LYS A 271 4.00 9.01 18.58
N THR A 272 4.56 9.13 17.38
CA THR A 272 3.85 8.93 16.12
C THR A 272 4.50 7.81 15.31
N ILE A 273 3.71 6.79 14.99
CA ILE A 273 4.07 5.77 14.00
C ILE A 273 3.83 6.40 12.62
N VAL A 274 4.87 6.44 11.79
CA VAL A 274 4.78 6.92 10.41
C VAL A 274 5.00 5.73 9.48
N MET A 275 4.01 5.46 8.64
CA MET A 275 4.03 4.40 7.63
C MET A 275 3.96 5.02 6.25
N PHE A 276 4.82 4.59 5.35
CA PHE A 276 4.86 5.00 3.95
C PHE A 276 4.79 3.77 3.05
N GLN A 277 3.85 3.76 2.12
CA GLN A 277 3.71 2.71 1.11
C GLN A 277 3.06 3.23 -0.18
N SER A 278 3.09 2.42 -1.25
CA SER A 278 2.26 2.62 -2.45
C SER A 278 1.04 1.70 -2.42
N ASP A 279 0.02 2.05 -3.19
CA ASP A 279 -1.15 1.17 -3.37
C ASP A 279 -0.88 -0.01 -4.30
N HIS A 280 0.08 0.08 -5.21
CA HIS A 280 0.65 -1.04 -6.00
C HIS A 280 1.96 -0.62 -6.65
N GLY A 281 2.60 -1.54 -7.38
CA GLY A 281 3.79 -1.28 -8.18
C GLY A 281 3.47 -0.60 -9.52
N TYR A 282 4.51 -0.36 -10.33
CA TYR A 282 4.38 0.37 -11.59
C TYR A 282 5.46 0.00 -12.61
N ASN A 283 5.13 0.16 -13.89
CA ASN A 283 6.01 -0.10 -15.02
C ASN A 283 6.12 1.12 -15.92
N ILE A 284 7.33 1.45 -16.33
CA ILE A 284 7.62 2.42 -17.39
C ILE A 284 8.63 1.74 -18.33
N GLY A 285 8.12 1.04 -19.34
CA GLY A 285 8.91 0.25 -20.27
C GLY A 285 9.35 -1.13 -19.77
N HIS A 286 9.21 -1.46 -18.47
CA HIS A 286 9.41 -2.82 -17.96
C HIS A 286 8.46 -3.78 -18.70
N HIS A 287 8.97 -4.93 -19.14
CA HIS A 287 8.23 -5.89 -19.98
C HIS A 287 7.59 -5.30 -21.26
N GLY A 288 8.06 -4.14 -21.73
CA GLY A 288 7.49 -3.44 -22.88
C GLY A 288 6.14 -2.76 -22.64
N ILE A 289 5.75 -2.55 -21.38
CA ILE A 289 4.47 -1.94 -21.02
C ILE A 289 4.65 -0.63 -20.24
N GLU A 290 3.57 0.15 -20.21
CA GLU A 290 3.33 1.23 -19.26
C GLU A 290 2.19 0.85 -18.30
N THR A 291 2.23 1.37 -17.10
CA THR A 291 1.31 1.26 -16.00
C THR A 291 1.51 0.01 -15.11
N LYS A 292 0.48 -0.57 -14.58
CA LYS A 292 0.42 -1.60 -13.53
C LYS A 292 -0.17 -2.91 -14.04
N GLY A 293 -0.89 -3.63 -13.20
CA GLY A 293 -1.55 -4.90 -13.59
C GLY A 293 -2.46 -4.82 -14.82
N ASN A 294 -2.99 -3.65 -15.13
CA ASN A 294 -3.76 -3.37 -16.34
C ASN A 294 -2.92 -2.70 -17.44
N GLY A 295 -1.64 -3.00 -17.52
CA GLY A 295 -0.68 -2.38 -18.42
C GLY A 295 -1.09 -2.30 -19.90
N HIS A 296 -0.50 -1.34 -20.59
CA HIS A 296 -0.60 -1.23 -22.05
C HIS A 296 0.75 -1.52 -22.68
N TRP A 297 0.75 -2.22 -23.82
CA TRP A 297 1.95 -2.31 -24.65
C TRP A 297 2.41 -0.91 -25.08
N VAL A 298 3.69 -0.62 -24.92
CA VAL A 298 4.37 0.58 -25.43
C VAL A 298 5.59 0.22 -26.29
N ALA A 299 6.01 -1.03 -26.29
CA ALA A 299 6.94 -1.56 -27.25
C ALA A 299 6.29 -1.57 -28.65
N GLY A 300 6.93 -0.91 -29.61
CA GLY A 300 6.38 -0.66 -30.95
C GLY A 300 6.05 0.80 -31.24
N GLY A 301 6.31 1.71 -30.26
CA GLY A 301 6.21 3.16 -30.43
C GLY A 301 4.80 3.73 -30.41
N VAL A 302 3.79 2.91 -30.16
CA VAL A 302 2.39 3.33 -30.01
C VAL A 302 1.76 2.65 -28.81
N ARG A 303 0.81 3.32 -28.19
CA ARG A 303 0.05 2.73 -27.07
C ARG A 303 -0.85 1.61 -27.61
N GLY A 304 -0.43 0.38 -27.35
CA GLY A 304 -1.10 -0.85 -27.80
C GLY A 304 -2.23 -1.32 -26.86
N PRO A 305 -2.75 -2.53 -27.10
CA PRO A 305 -3.79 -3.12 -26.30
C PRO A 305 -3.33 -3.37 -24.86
N LYS A 306 -4.28 -3.71 -24.00
CA LYS A 306 -4.02 -4.13 -22.61
C LYS A 306 -3.17 -5.39 -22.56
N ARG A 307 -2.24 -5.42 -21.63
CA ARG A 307 -1.47 -6.59 -21.22
C ARG A 307 -1.65 -6.78 -19.69
N PRO A 308 -2.75 -7.46 -19.28
CA PRO A 308 -2.94 -7.80 -17.88
C PRO A 308 -1.78 -8.63 -17.37
N ASN A 309 -1.33 -8.34 -16.15
CA ASN A 309 -0.15 -9.00 -15.59
C ASN A 309 -0.16 -9.04 -14.07
N MET A 310 0.65 -9.97 -13.53
CA MET A 310 0.92 -10.14 -12.10
C MET A 310 2.45 -10.13 -11.84
N TRP A 311 3.22 -9.38 -12.62
CA TRP A 311 4.66 -9.27 -12.43
C TRP A 311 5.03 -8.56 -11.12
N ASP A 312 6.19 -8.90 -10.56
CA ASP A 312 6.67 -8.27 -9.33
C ASP A 312 6.75 -6.75 -9.46
N THR A 313 7.08 -6.22 -10.63
CA THR A 313 7.11 -4.77 -10.90
C THR A 313 5.74 -4.11 -10.71
N SER A 314 4.63 -4.84 -10.91
CA SER A 314 3.26 -4.37 -10.66
C SER A 314 2.76 -4.66 -9.26
N LEU A 315 3.32 -5.68 -8.57
CA LEU A 315 2.87 -6.14 -7.26
C LEU A 315 3.70 -5.62 -6.10
N ARG A 316 5.02 -5.43 -6.31
CA ARG A 316 5.98 -5.05 -5.26
C ARG A 316 5.92 -3.56 -5.00
N ILE A 317 5.76 -3.19 -3.71
CA ILE A 317 5.62 -1.81 -3.27
C ILE A 317 6.75 -1.40 -2.31
N PRO A 318 7.11 -0.12 -2.22
CA PRO A 318 7.85 0.38 -1.08
C PRO A 318 7.00 0.24 0.19
N LEU A 319 7.61 -0.17 1.29
CA LEU A 319 7.01 -0.12 2.63
C LEU A 319 8.08 0.27 3.63
N LEU A 320 7.89 1.44 4.25
CA LEU A 320 8.78 2.03 5.24
C LEU A 320 7.97 2.35 6.50
N ILE A 321 8.46 1.94 7.67
CA ILE A 321 7.74 2.16 8.93
C ILE A 321 8.71 2.68 10.00
N ARG A 322 8.45 3.88 10.51
CA ARG A 322 9.08 4.41 11.70
C ARG A 322 8.15 4.22 12.91
N TRP A 323 8.59 3.46 13.89
CA TRP A 323 7.89 3.25 15.14
C TRP A 323 8.83 3.57 16.30
N PRO A 324 8.78 4.80 16.81
CA PRO A 324 9.73 5.30 17.80
C PRO A 324 9.75 4.48 19.08
N GLY A 325 10.96 4.20 19.59
CA GLY A 325 11.16 3.42 20.82
C GLY A 325 10.89 1.91 20.68
N VAL A 326 10.50 1.44 19.49
CA VAL A 326 10.21 0.02 19.23
C VAL A 326 11.05 -0.52 18.08
N VAL A 327 10.98 0.08 16.91
CA VAL A 327 11.78 -0.35 15.75
C VAL A 327 13.21 0.17 15.90
N ARG A 328 14.17 -0.72 15.74
CA ARG A 328 15.58 -0.33 15.65
C ARG A 328 15.82 0.41 14.32
N ALA A 329 16.38 1.60 14.40
CA ALA A 329 16.71 2.41 13.23
C ALA A 329 17.57 1.65 12.21
N GLY A 330 17.23 1.77 10.93
CA GLY A 330 17.90 1.09 9.83
C GLY A 330 17.61 -0.41 9.72
N SER A 331 16.57 -0.92 10.39
CA SER A 331 16.18 -2.32 10.25
C SER A 331 15.76 -2.65 8.82
N VAL A 332 16.12 -3.85 8.38
CA VAL A 332 15.67 -4.44 7.12
C VAL A 332 14.88 -5.69 7.43
N ILE A 333 13.69 -5.81 6.85
CA ILE A 333 12.78 -6.94 7.02
C ILE A 333 12.65 -7.64 5.66
N ASP A 334 13.06 -8.89 5.61
CA ASP A 334 13.06 -9.70 4.39
C ASP A 334 11.85 -10.64 4.29
N GLU A 335 11.08 -10.77 5.37
CA GLU A 335 9.84 -11.52 5.37
C GLU A 335 8.82 -10.92 4.39
N THR A 336 8.11 -11.80 3.68
CA THR A 336 7.05 -11.39 2.76
C THR A 336 5.86 -10.83 3.52
N VAL A 337 5.53 -9.58 3.29
CA VAL A 337 4.34 -8.90 3.84
C VAL A 337 3.42 -8.44 2.72
N LEU A 338 2.13 -8.32 3.03
CA LEU A 338 1.10 -7.96 2.07
C LEU A 338 0.33 -6.71 2.53
N ASN A 339 -0.25 -5.99 1.59
CA ASN A 339 -1.17 -4.90 1.92
C ASN A 339 -2.38 -5.36 2.76
N LEU A 340 -2.79 -6.63 2.66
CA LEU A 340 -3.78 -7.27 3.53
C LEU A 340 -3.38 -7.26 5.02
N ASP A 341 -2.09 -7.27 5.32
CA ASP A 341 -1.55 -7.37 6.67
C ASP A 341 -1.73 -6.08 7.47
N MET A 342 -2.00 -4.96 6.80
CA MET A 342 -2.09 -3.65 7.44
C MET A 342 -3.20 -3.58 8.49
N PHE A 343 -4.35 -4.23 8.24
CA PHE A 343 -5.44 -4.27 9.23
C PHE A 343 -4.97 -4.89 10.56
N ALA A 344 -4.40 -6.09 10.50
CA ALA A 344 -3.93 -6.80 11.69
C ALA A 344 -2.74 -6.08 12.34
N SER A 345 -1.80 -5.57 11.53
CA SER A 345 -0.56 -4.98 12.02
C SER A 345 -0.76 -3.61 12.67
N VAL A 346 -1.65 -2.77 12.14
CA VAL A 346 -2.01 -1.50 12.81
C VAL A 346 -2.60 -1.78 14.18
N LEU A 347 -3.50 -2.74 14.29
CA LEU A 347 -4.07 -3.12 15.58
C LEU A 347 -3.01 -3.72 16.52
N GLY A 348 -2.13 -4.59 16.00
CA GLY A 348 -1.01 -5.18 16.75
C GLY A 348 -0.02 -4.14 17.28
N MET A 349 0.37 -3.16 16.46
CA MET A 349 1.22 -2.04 16.87
C MET A 349 0.60 -1.22 18.01
N LEU A 350 -0.70 -1.02 17.98
CA LEU A 350 -1.44 -0.25 18.98
C LEU A 350 -1.95 -1.11 20.16
N LYS A 351 -1.74 -2.42 20.13
CA LYS A 351 -2.26 -3.40 21.10
C LYS A 351 -3.79 -3.34 21.25
N ILE A 352 -4.47 -3.05 20.15
CA ILE A 352 -5.93 -3.08 20.06
C ILE A 352 -6.36 -4.48 19.64
N LYS A 353 -7.28 -5.08 20.40
CA LYS A 353 -7.80 -6.42 20.05
C LYS A 353 -8.60 -6.36 18.76
N THR A 354 -8.36 -7.31 17.87
CA THR A 354 -9.21 -7.50 16.69
C THR A 354 -10.65 -7.78 17.13
N PRO A 355 -11.65 -7.07 16.60
CA PRO A 355 -13.04 -7.34 16.96
C PRO A 355 -13.43 -8.79 16.62
N PRO A 356 -14.30 -9.43 17.40
CA PRO A 356 -14.76 -10.80 17.14
C PRO A 356 -15.51 -10.86 15.79
N ARG A 357 -15.43 -12.00 15.12
CA ARG A 357 -16.08 -12.29 13.82
C ARG A 357 -15.60 -11.41 12.65
N VAL A 358 -14.42 -10.80 12.76
CA VAL A 358 -13.79 -10.15 11.62
C VAL A 358 -13.08 -11.22 10.80
N ASN A 359 -13.59 -11.49 9.61
CA ASN A 359 -12.87 -12.29 8.64
C ASN A 359 -11.77 -11.43 8.03
N GLN A 360 -10.52 -11.85 8.15
CA GLN A 360 -9.36 -11.19 7.55
C GLN A 360 -8.35 -12.23 7.10
N ASN A 361 -7.61 -11.92 6.04
CA ASN A 361 -6.61 -12.80 5.48
C ASN A 361 -5.18 -12.37 5.83
N GLY A 362 -5.04 -11.19 6.44
CA GLY A 362 -3.76 -10.61 6.81
C GLY A 362 -3.15 -11.20 8.08
N MET A 363 -1.84 -11.11 8.19
CA MET A 363 -1.06 -11.46 9.38
C MET A 363 -0.57 -10.18 10.06
N ASP A 364 -0.44 -10.22 11.39
CA ASP A 364 0.17 -9.12 12.14
C ASP A 364 1.70 -9.17 12.01
N PHE A 365 2.30 -8.22 11.30
CA PHE A 365 3.76 -8.09 11.19
C PHE A 365 4.38 -7.20 12.29
N SER A 366 3.62 -6.73 13.26
CA SER A 366 4.18 -5.94 14.35
C SER A 366 5.27 -6.69 15.16
N PRO A 367 5.25 -8.03 15.30
CA PRO A 367 6.38 -8.79 15.85
C PRO A 367 7.67 -8.64 15.06
N LEU A 368 7.61 -8.63 13.72
CA LEU A 368 8.79 -8.43 12.87
C LEU A 368 9.42 -7.05 13.11
N LEU A 369 8.58 -6.01 13.27
CA LEU A 369 9.01 -4.66 13.59
C LEU A 369 9.70 -4.58 14.96
N ARG A 370 9.35 -5.43 15.91
CA ARG A 370 10.02 -5.55 17.22
C ARG A 370 11.29 -6.41 17.17
N GLY A 371 11.64 -6.98 16.01
CA GLY A 371 12.77 -7.90 15.85
C GLY A 371 12.52 -9.29 16.44
N GLU A 372 11.27 -9.67 16.66
CA GLU A 372 10.88 -10.97 17.18
C GLU A 372 10.95 -12.03 16.05
N LYS A 373 11.44 -13.21 16.38
CA LYS A 373 11.42 -14.36 15.46
C LYS A 373 10.00 -14.92 15.38
N THR A 374 9.47 -15.01 14.16
CA THR A 374 8.16 -15.60 13.90
C THR A 374 8.34 -16.95 13.24
N SER A 375 8.06 -18.05 13.96
CA SER A 375 8.27 -19.42 13.47
C SER A 375 7.31 -19.85 12.36
N ASN A 376 6.16 -19.17 12.22
CA ASN A 376 5.08 -19.53 11.30
C ASN A 376 4.77 -18.40 10.31
N TRP A 377 5.78 -17.65 9.86
CA TRP A 377 5.56 -16.63 8.86
C TRP A 377 5.32 -17.25 7.48
N ARG A 378 4.53 -16.56 6.64
CA ARG A 378 4.22 -17.06 5.30
C ARG A 378 5.47 -17.20 4.45
N THR A 379 5.53 -18.31 3.70
CA THR A 379 6.54 -18.56 2.66
C THR A 379 5.99 -18.40 1.26
N GLU A 380 4.70 -18.07 1.13
CA GLU A 380 4.03 -17.88 -0.14
C GLU A 380 2.87 -16.91 0.01
N PHE A 381 2.41 -16.34 -1.10
CA PHE A 381 1.17 -15.59 -1.10
C PHE A 381 0.36 -15.80 -2.38
N PHE A 382 -0.95 -15.63 -2.20
CA PHE A 382 -1.95 -15.66 -3.25
C PHE A 382 -2.23 -14.24 -3.74
N GLY A 383 -2.31 -14.06 -5.06
CA GLY A 383 -2.74 -12.84 -5.71
C GLY A 383 -3.88 -13.10 -6.69
N GLN A 384 -4.69 -12.09 -6.93
CA GLN A 384 -5.83 -12.17 -7.84
C GLN A 384 -6.02 -10.87 -8.60
N TYR A 385 -6.51 -10.96 -9.83
CA TYR A 385 -6.92 -9.78 -10.59
C TYR A 385 -7.98 -10.16 -11.63
N ASP A 386 -9.16 -9.53 -11.56
CA ASP A 386 -10.23 -9.65 -12.53
C ASP A 386 -10.40 -8.31 -13.25
N LEU A 387 -9.63 -8.12 -14.30
CA LEU A 387 -9.77 -6.96 -15.20
C LEU A 387 -11.09 -7.07 -15.96
N HIS A 388 -11.92 -6.05 -15.89
CA HIS A 388 -13.15 -5.94 -16.69
C HIS A 388 -13.34 -4.54 -17.30
N ASN A 389 -12.52 -3.58 -16.93
CA ASN A 389 -12.50 -2.24 -17.50
C ASN A 389 -11.43 -2.15 -18.60
N LEU A 390 -11.85 -1.87 -19.85
CA LEU A 390 -10.98 -1.77 -21.04
C LEU A 390 -10.24 -3.08 -21.39
N GLY A 391 -10.82 -4.21 -21.06
CA GLY A 391 -10.31 -5.56 -21.32
C GLY A 391 -10.99 -6.58 -20.43
N LEU A 392 -10.73 -7.86 -20.65
CA LEU A 392 -11.23 -8.95 -19.83
C LEU A 392 -10.12 -9.94 -19.52
N ALA A 393 -9.83 -10.14 -18.23
CA ALA A 393 -8.90 -11.16 -17.76
C ALA A 393 -9.25 -11.59 -16.34
N TYR A 394 -9.18 -12.89 -16.07
CA TYR A 394 -9.33 -13.45 -14.73
C TYR A 394 -8.01 -14.16 -14.37
N MET A 395 -7.21 -13.56 -13.51
CA MET A 395 -5.90 -14.09 -13.14
C MET A 395 -5.85 -14.49 -11.67
N ARG A 396 -5.20 -15.63 -11.39
CA ARG A 396 -4.85 -16.07 -10.04
C ARG A 396 -3.38 -16.45 -10.01
N MET A 397 -2.70 -16.04 -8.97
CA MET A 397 -1.27 -16.20 -8.83
C MET A 397 -0.94 -16.84 -7.49
N LEU A 398 0.03 -17.75 -7.50
CA LEU A 398 0.77 -18.17 -6.31
C LEU A 398 2.25 -17.79 -6.49
N ARG A 399 2.79 -17.06 -5.51
CA ARG A 399 4.20 -16.68 -5.49
C ARG A 399 4.87 -17.25 -4.24
N THR A 400 5.99 -17.94 -4.45
CA THR A 400 6.95 -18.36 -3.41
C THR A 400 8.23 -17.53 -3.55
N PRO A 401 9.24 -17.67 -2.68
CA PRO A 401 10.55 -17.05 -2.91
C PRO A 401 11.23 -17.49 -4.22
N GLU A 402 10.99 -18.73 -4.66
CA GLU A 402 11.66 -19.35 -5.81
C GLU A 402 10.83 -19.28 -7.09
N TRP A 403 9.50 -19.36 -6.97
CA TRP A 403 8.62 -19.57 -8.12
C TRP A 403 7.41 -18.63 -8.11
N LYS A 404 6.93 -18.29 -9.31
CA LYS A 404 5.63 -17.67 -9.50
C LYS A 404 4.84 -18.41 -10.57
N LEU A 405 3.63 -18.84 -10.21
CA LEU A 405 2.63 -19.39 -11.14
C LEU A 405 1.50 -18.38 -11.30
N VAL A 406 1.17 -18.01 -12.54
CA VAL A 406 -0.02 -17.21 -12.88
C VAL A 406 -0.93 -18.04 -13.78
N ARG A 407 -2.19 -18.23 -13.35
CA ARG A 407 -3.23 -18.90 -14.13
C ARG A 407 -4.19 -17.87 -14.70
N HIS A 408 -4.46 -17.99 -15.99
CA HIS A 408 -5.45 -17.20 -16.72
C HIS A 408 -6.72 -18.02 -16.92
N TYR A 409 -7.84 -17.54 -16.41
CA TYR A 409 -9.14 -18.25 -16.45
C TYR A 409 -10.07 -17.72 -17.57
N HIS A 410 -9.63 -16.71 -18.31
CA HIS A 410 -10.28 -16.27 -19.53
C HIS A 410 -9.73 -17.02 -20.75
N ALA A 411 -10.58 -17.31 -21.74
CA ALA A 411 -10.18 -18.06 -22.93
C ALA A 411 -8.99 -17.41 -23.68
N ASN A 412 -8.09 -18.23 -24.20
CA ASN A 412 -6.95 -17.89 -25.06
C ASN A 412 -5.75 -17.21 -24.37
N GLU A 413 -5.74 -17.03 -23.06
CA GLU A 413 -4.57 -16.55 -22.36
C GLU A 413 -3.61 -17.70 -22.03
N LEU A 414 -2.31 -17.39 -22.09
CA LEU A 414 -1.26 -18.35 -21.73
C LEU A 414 -0.95 -18.22 -20.24
N ASP A 415 -1.06 -19.33 -19.52
CA ASP A 415 -0.59 -19.42 -18.15
C ASP A 415 0.93 -19.18 -18.06
N GLU A 416 1.41 -18.69 -16.92
CA GLU A 416 2.78 -18.24 -16.75
C GLU A 416 3.44 -18.96 -15.56
N LEU A 417 4.71 -19.36 -15.75
CA LEU A 417 5.56 -19.90 -14.70
C LEU A 417 6.93 -19.23 -14.77
N TYR A 418 7.39 -18.65 -13.66
CA TYR A 418 8.68 -17.97 -13.57
C TYR A 418 9.56 -18.56 -12.47
N ASP A 419 10.84 -18.72 -12.76
CA ASP A 419 11.90 -19.09 -11.82
C ASP A 419 12.51 -17.80 -11.25
N LEU A 420 12.03 -17.35 -10.11
CA LEU A 420 12.42 -16.07 -9.53
C LEU A 420 13.85 -16.05 -8.98
N GLN A 421 14.48 -17.21 -8.77
CA GLN A 421 15.88 -17.28 -8.35
C GLN A 421 16.83 -17.02 -9.51
N ASN A 422 16.53 -17.58 -10.70
CA ASN A 422 17.40 -17.48 -11.87
C ASN A 422 16.92 -16.38 -12.84
N ASP A 423 15.67 -15.96 -12.77
CA ASP A 423 15.05 -14.91 -13.57
C ASP A 423 14.17 -14.00 -12.70
N PRO A 424 14.77 -13.22 -11.76
CA PRO A 424 14.02 -12.31 -10.89
C PRO A 424 13.29 -11.20 -11.66
N GLY A 425 13.64 -10.99 -12.92
CA GLY A 425 12.98 -10.05 -13.83
C GLY A 425 11.77 -10.61 -14.56
N GLU A 426 11.42 -11.90 -14.36
CA GLU A 426 10.25 -12.56 -14.96
C GLU A 426 10.21 -12.42 -16.50
N THR A 427 11.37 -12.58 -17.13
CA THR A 427 11.53 -12.37 -18.58
C THR A 427 11.24 -13.63 -19.40
N LYS A 428 11.31 -14.81 -18.77
CA LYS A 428 11.16 -16.11 -19.43
C LYS A 428 10.02 -16.91 -18.86
N ASN A 429 8.91 -17.01 -19.58
CA ASN A 429 7.81 -17.89 -19.21
C ASN A 429 8.16 -19.36 -19.44
N LEU A 430 8.22 -20.15 -18.37
CA LEU A 430 8.58 -21.59 -18.36
C LEU A 430 7.34 -22.50 -18.36
N TYR A 431 6.13 -21.98 -18.45
CA TYR A 431 4.90 -22.76 -18.26
C TYR A 431 4.80 -23.96 -19.21
N ARG A 432 5.28 -23.84 -20.45
CA ARG A 432 5.27 -24.93 -21.46
C ARG A 432 6.51 -25.82 -21.45
N ASP A 433 7.48 -25.54 -20.59
CA ASP A 433 8.69 -26.35 -20.49
C ASP A 433 8.44 -27.57 -19.62
N GLU A 434 8.43 -28.76 -20.22
CA GLU A 434 8.12 -30.02 -19.53
C GLU A 434 9.10 -30.37 -18.41
N ARG A 435 10.31 -29.79 -18.40
CA ARG A 435 11.27 -29.96 -17.30
C ARG A 435 10.73 -29.45 -15.98
N PHE A 436 9.82 -28.48 -16.00
CA PHE A 436 9.21 -27.84 -14.81
C PHE A 436 7.78 -28.32 -14.54
N ARG A 437 7.33 -29.42 -15.18
CA ARG A 437 5.98 -29.95 -15.01
C ARG A 437 5.65 -30.25 -13.56
N ALA A 438 6.53 -30.91 -12.82
CA ALA A 438 6.29 -31.25 -11.42
C ALA A 438 6.13 -30.01 -10.53
N VAL A 439 6.96 -28.96 -10.75
CA VAL A 439 6.85 -27.66 -10.06
C VAL A 439 5.51 -27.01 -10.36
N ARG A 440 5.14 -26.95 -11.66
CA ARG A 440 3.88 -26.37 -12.12
C ARG A 440 2.68 -27.05 -11.47
N GLU A 441 2.62 -28.39 -11.46
CA GLU A 441 1.52 -29.15 -10.87
C GLU A 441 1.42 -28.96 -9.34
N GLN A 442 2.57 -28.91 -8.65
CA GLN A 442 2.61 -28.65 -7.22
C GLN A 442 2.08 -27.25 -6.87
N LEU A 443 2.53 -26.22 -7.60
CA LEU A 443 2.08 -24.84 -7.40
C LEU A 443 0.61 -24.68 -7.73
N GLN A 444 0.12 -25.34 -8.79
CA GLN A 444 -1.29 -25.31 -9.16
C GLN A 444 -2.18 -25.88 -8.07
N LYS A 445 -1.81 -27.03 -7.50
CA LYS A 445 -2.56 -27.63 -6.39
C LYS A 445 -2.67 -26.66 -5.20
N ARG A 446 -1.56 -26.04 -4.80
CA ARG A 446 -1.51 -25.07 -3.70
C ARG A 446 -2.33 -23.81 -4.03
N LEU A 447 -2.26 -23.32 -5.27
CA LEU A 447 -3.08 -22.21 -5.73
C LEU A 447 -4.57 -22.51 -5.58
N GLU A 448 -5.03 -23.68 -6.04
CA GLU A 448 -6.43 -24.11 -5.91
C GLU A 448 -6.88 -24.25 -4.46
N GLU A 449 -5.99 -24.72 -3.57
CA GLU A 449 -6.26 -24.80 -2.12
C GLU A 449 -6.51 -23.39 -1.55
N ARG A 450 -5.69 -22.40 -1.94
CA ARG A 450 -5.90 -20.98 -1.53
C ARG A 450 -7.20 -20.41 -2.07
N MET A 451 -7.53 -20.69 -3.33
CA MET A 451 -8.79 -20.24 -3.94
C MET A 451 -10.00 -20.82 -3.22
N ARG A 452 -9.98 -22.12 -2.87
CA ARG A 452 -11.07 -22.76 -2.10
C ARG A 452 -11.21 -22.16 -0.70
N ALA A 453 -10.08 -21.84 -0.04
CA ALA A 453 -10.09 -21.26 1.30
C ALA A 453 -10.76 -19.88 1.42
N ILE A 454 -10.89 -19.15 0.31
CA ILE A 454 -11.54 -17.83 0.26
C ILE A 454 -12.83 -17.84 -0.54
N ASP A 455 -13.33 -19.02 -0.94
CA ASP A 455 -14.51 -19.16 -1.81
C ASP A 455 -14.37 -18.35 -3.11
N ASP A 456 -13.21 -18.47 -3.78
CA ASP A 456 -12.92 -17.66 -4.97
C ASP A 456 -13.94 -17.96 -6.09
N PRO A 457 -14.69 -16.94 -6.56
CA PRO A 457 -15.77 -17.12 -7.51
C PRO A 457 -15.33 -17.70 -8.87
N VAL A 458 -14.05 -17.56 -9.23
CA VAL A 458 -13.53 -18.10 -10.51
C VAL A 458 -13.61 -19.62 -10.56
N LEU A 459 -13.65 -20.31 -9.41
CA LEU A 459 -13.81 -21.77 -9.34
C LEU A 459 -15.19 -22.24 -9.83
N SER A 460 -16.20 -21.36 -9.78
CA SER A 460 -17.56 -21.65 -10.25
C SER A 460 -17.80 -21.28 -11.71
N LEU A 461 -16.88 -20.52 -12.32
CA LEU A 461 -17.00 -20.21 -13.73
C LEU A 461 -16.85 -21.50 -14.54
N LYS A 462 -17.89 -21.85 -15.33
CA LYS A 462 -17.81 -22.92 -16.33
C LYS A 462 -16.79 -22.49 -17.38
N THR A 463 -15.56 -22.81 -17.17
CA THR A 463 -14.48 -22.22 -17.93
C THR A 463 -13.63 -23.19 -18.63
N ARG A 464 -13.09 -22.68 -19.63
CA ARG A 464 -12.27 -23.17 -20.73
C ARG A 464 -13.06 -24.15 -21.60
N PRO A 465 -13.45 -23.74 -22.79
CA PRO A 465 -13.76 -24.70 -23.83
C PRO A 465 -12.57 -25.59 -24.09
#